data_d96c671d8cbdb07b2928e4e6edf7a892
#
_entry.id   d96c671d8cbdb07b2928e4e6edf7a892
#
_cell.length_a   1.000
_cell.length_b   1.000
_cell.length_c   1.000
_cell.angle_alpha   90.00
_cell.angle_beta   90.00
_cell.angle_gamma   90.00
#
_symmetry.space_group_name_H-M   'P 1'
#
loop_
_entity.id
_entity.type
_entity.pdbx_description
1 polymer ?
#
loop_
_entity_poly.entity_id
_entity_poly.type
_entity_poly.pdbx_seq_one_letter_code
_entity_poly.pdbx_strand_id
1 'polypeptide(L)'
;MTDEYREFDAAAADRERSPVTAEHLPSDNDIETSLRPTSLDDFIGQPRVREQLQLVLRGAKLRGGTPDHILLSGPPGLGKTSMAMIIAAELGTSLRLTSGPALERAGDLAAMLSNLAEGDVLFIDEIHRIARPAEEMLYLAMEDFRVDVVVGKGPGATSIPLEVAPFTLVGATTRSGALTGPLRDRFGFTAHMDFYEPPELQRILHRSASILGIDLRDDAAAEIAGRSRGTPRIANRLLRRVRDYAEVRADGVVTRAVAQAALEVYDVDPIGLDRLDRAVLGALVRSFGGGPVGVSTLAVAVGEEPATVEEVCEPFLVRAGMVARTPRGRVATQAAWLQLGLTPPPEAATGGIEVRAREPQLDLFEDGSGTALEGGADPSDPDDPDVRR
;
A
#
# COMPACT_ATOMS: atom_id res chain seq x y z
N MET A 1 -35.80 11.73 -6.42
CA MET A 1 -35.20 12.69 -7.38
C MET A 1 -33.81 13.18 -6.94
N THR A 2 -33.23 12.67 -5.89
CA THR A 2 -31.94 13.10 -5.33
C THR A 2 -30.82 12.05 -5.47
N ASP A 3 -31.11 10.78 -5.65
CA ASP A 3 -30.11 9.72 -5.81
C ASP A 3 -29.60 9.56 -7.25
N GLU A 4 -30.46 9.68 -8.25
CA GLU A 4 -30.07 9.64 -9.67
C GLU A 4 -29.12 10.80 -10.09
N TYR A 5 -29.27 11.98 -9.50
CA TYR A 5 -28.35 13.11 -9.76
C TYR A 5 -26.98 12.91 -9.11
N ARG A 6 -26.89 12.21 -7.98
CA ARG A 6 -25.60 11.86 -7.34
C ARG A 6 -24.85 10.78 -8.09
N GLU A 7 -25.55 9.79 -8.66
CA GLU A 7 -24.93 8.78 -9.52
C GLU A 7 -24.40 9.35 -10.85
N PHE A 8 -25.12 10.32 -11.44
CA PHE A 8 -24.68 11.00 -12.67
C PHE A 8 -23.44 11.87 -12.45
N ASP A 9 -23.36 12.58 -11.33
CA ASP A 9 -22.19 13.39 -10.97
C ASP A 9 -20.96 12.51 -10.61
N ALA A 10 -21.18 11.39 -9.92
CA ALA A 10 -20.10 10.45 -9.60
C ALA A 10 -19.55 9.78 -10.87
N ALA A 11 -20.41 9.38 -11.80
CA ALA A 11 -20.00 8.80 -13.08
C ALA A 11 -19.31 9.82 -14.01
N ALA A 12 -19.64 11.09 -13.91
CA ALA A 12 -18.97 12.17 -14.64
C ALA A 12 -17.59 12.45 -14.07
N ALA A 13 -17.47 12.52 -12.75
CA ALA A 13 -16.19 12.68 -12.04
C ALA A 13 -15.23 11.49 -12.26
N ASP A 14 -15.76 10.28 -12.43
CA ASP A 14 -14.98 9.07 -12.74
C ASP A 14 -14.41 9.08 -14.18
N ARG A 15 -15.09 9.74 -15.11
CA ARG A 15 -14.63 9.87 -16.51
C ARG A 15 -13.45 10.82 -16.68
N GLU A 16 -13.28 11.76 -15.76
CA GLU A 16 -12.16 12.73 -15.77
C GLU A 16 -10.91 12.19 -15.08
N ARG A 17 -11.01 11.13 -14.25
CA ARG A 17 -9.88 10.55 -13.56
C ARG A 17 -9.16 9.51 -14.40
N SER A 18 -7.84 9.53 -14.31
CA SER A 18 -6.97 8.60 -15.02
C SER A 18 -7.25 7.14 -14.65
N PRO A 19 -7.32 6.21 -15.64
CA PRO A 19 -7.52 4.78 -15.38
C PRO A 19 -6.34 4.14 -14.62
N VAL A 20 -5.20 4.79 -14.54
CA VAL A 20 -4.02 4.31 -13.81
C VAL A 20 -3.82 4.99 -12.46
N THR A 21 -4.82 5.71 -11.92
CA THR A 21 -4.77 6.19 -10.54
C THR A 21 -4.84 5.01 -9.56
N ALA A 22 -4.02 5.02 -8.52
CA ALA A 22 -4.07 4.01 -7.47
C ALA A 22 -5.19 4.28 -6.43
N GLU A 23 -5.83 5.44 -6.49
CA GLU A 23 -6.97 5.78 -5.64
C GLU A 23 -8.18 4.90 -5.96
N HIS A 24 -9.01 4.69 -4.92
CA HIS A 24 -10.28 3.98 -5.06
C HIS A 24 -11.31 4.91 -5.75
N LEU A 25 -11.94 4.41 -6.81
CA LEU A 25 -13.02 5.11 -7.51
C LEU A 25 -14.38 4.46 -7.16
N PRO A 26 -15.49 5.22 -7.15
CA PRO A 26 -16.84 4.66 -6.92
C PRO A 26 -17.18 3.51 -7.87
N SER A 27 -16.76 3.58 -9.12
CA SER A 27 -16.95 2.53 -10.14
C SER A 27 -16.19 1.22 -9.86
N ASP A 28 -15.28 1.21 -8.89
CA ASP A 28 -14.54 0.01 -8.52
C ASP A 28 -15.34 -0.91 -7.57
N ASN A 29 -16.32 -0.37 -6.82
CA ASN A 29 -16.98 -1.07 -5.72
C ASN A 29 -17.62 -2.41 -6.11
N ASP A 30 -18.44 -2.44 -7.15
CA ASP A 30 -19.24 -3.62 -7.50
C ASP A 30 -18.39 -4.76 -8.05
N ILE A 31 -17.37 -4.43 -8.82
CA ILE A 31 -16.54 -5.40 -9.51
C ILE A 31 -15.33 -5.82 -8.64
N GLU A 32 -14.72 -4.90 -7.91
CA GLU A 32 -13.63 -5.25 -7.00
C GLU A 32 -14.08 -6.31 -5.97
N THR A 33 -15.33 -6.24 -5.52
CA THR A 33 -15.87 -7.22 -4.56
C THR A 33 -15.90 -8.63 -5.13
N SER A 34 -16.33 -8.80 -6.40
CA SER A 34 -16.37 -10.10 -7.07
C SER A 34 -14.99 -10.65 -7.43
N LEU A 35 -14.01 -9.78 -7.64
CA LEU A 35 -12.64 -10.14 -8.01
C LEU A 35 -11.75 -10.45 -6.81
N ARG A 36 -12.19 -10.16 -5.58
CA ARG A 36 -11.36 -10.37 -4.39
C ARG A 36 -11.10 -11.86 -4.15
N PRO A 37 -9.85 -12.24 -3.82
CA PRO A 37 -9.55 -13.59 -3.37
C PRO A 37 -10.20 -13.85 -1.99
N THR A 38 -10.63 -15.09 -1.75
CA THR A 38 -11.33 -15.49 -0.54
C THR A 38 -10.46 -16.30 0.42
N SER A 39 -9.28 -16.75 0.00
CA SER A 39 -8.33 -17.52 0.80
C SER A 39 -6.90 -17.02 0.59
N LEU A 40 -5.97 -17.40 1.49
CA LEU A 40 -4.54 -17.16 1.31
C LEU A 40 -3.97 -17.87 0.08
N ASP A 41 -4.53 -19.03 -0.28
CA ASP A 41 -4.07 -19.78 -1.44
C ASP A 41 -4.46 -19.11 -2.76
N ASP A 42 -5.61 -18.45 -2.81
CA ASP A 42 -6.08 -17.69 -3.96
C ASP A 42 -5.40 -16.32 -4.10
N PHE A 43 -4.74 -15.86 -3.04
CA PHE A 43 -4.07 -14.56 -3.04
C PHE A 43 -2.76 -14.65 -3.81
N ILE A 44 -2.71 -14.06 -4.99
CA ILE A 44 -1.54 -14.05 -5.88
C ILE A 44 -0.55 -12.98 -5.38
N GLY A 45 0.74 -13.32 -5.42
CA GLY A 45 1.82 -12.43 -5.01
C GLY A 45 2.04 -12.38 -3.48
N GLN A 46 2.89 -11.47 -3.05
CA GLN A 46 3.25 -11.25 -1.63
C GLN A 46 3.68 -12.55 -0.90
N PRO A 47 4.57 -13.40 -1.46
CA PRO A 47 4.81 -14.75 -0.93
C PRO A 47 5.28 -14.73 0.52
N ARG A 48 6.15 -13.78 0.87
CA ARG A 48 6.68 -13.62 2.23
C ARG A 48 5.59 -13.22 3.24
N VAL A 49 4.73 -12.28 2.88
CA VAL A 49 3.61 -11.83 3.73
C VAL A 49 2.61 -12.97 3.94
N ARG A 50 2.29 -13.72 2.86
CA ARG A 50 1.39 -14.87 2.93
C ARG A 50 1.92 -15.95 3.87
N GLU A 51 3.18 -16.32 3.75
CA GLU A 51 3.83 -17.32 4.60
C GLU A 51 3.81 -16.89 6.06
N GLN A 52 4.21 -15.65 6.35
CA GLN A 52 4.21 -15.11 7.71
C GLN A 52 2.80 -15.08 8.32
N LEU A 53 1.80 -14.58 7.57
CA LEU A 53 0.41 -14.58 8.02
C LEU A 53 -0.10 -16.00 8.28
N GLN A 54 0.21 -16.95 7.41
CA GLN A 54 -0.17 -18.35 7.60
C GLN A 54 0.36 -18.92 8.92
N LEU A 55 1.61 -18.58 9.29
CA LEU A 55 2.20 -18.98 10.56
C LEU A 55 1.49 -18.33 11.75
N VAL A 56 1.24 -17.03 11.69
CA VAL A 56 0.55 -16.28 12.76
C VAL A 56 -0.86 -16.83 12.99
N LEU A 57 -1.64 -17.00 11.91
CA LEU A 57 -3.02 -17.48 11.99
C LEU A 57 -3.12 -18.94 12.46
N ARG A 58 -2.26 -19.83 11.92
CA ARG A 58 -2.20 -21.23 12.37
C ARG A 58 -1.75 -21.34 13.81
N GLY A 59 -0.76 -20.54 14.22
CA GLY A 59 -0.29 -20.52 15.61
C GLY A 59 -1.39 -20.10 16.59
N ALA A 60 -2.18 -19.09 16.25
CA ALA A 60 -3.32 -18.65 17.05
C ALA A 60 -4.39 -19.75 17.16
N LYS A 61 -4.76 -20.39 16.05
CA LYS A 61 -5.71 -21.51 16.04
C LYS A 61 -5.25 -22.68 16.92
N LEU A 62 -3.97 -23.04 16.86
CA LEU A 62 -3.42 -24.12 17.68
C LEU A 62 -3.44 -23.81 19.17
N ARG A 63 -3.31 -22.56 19.55
CA ARG A 63 -3.40 -22.11 20.97
C ARG A 63 -4.84 -21.89 21.44
N GLY A 64 -5.83 -21.94 20.53
CA GLY A 64 -7.24 -21.69 20.85
C GLY A 64 -7.52 -20.24 21.26
N GLY A 65 -6.75 -19.28 20.74
CA GLY A 65 -6.89 -17.85 21.05
C GLY A 65 -6.90 -16.97 19.82
N THR A 66 -7.11 -15.66 20.04
CA THR A 66 -7.00 -14.64 18.98
C THR A 66 -5.53 -14.43 18.59
N PRO A 67 -5.22 -14.19 17.30
CA PRO A 67 -3.88 -13.76 16.91
C PRO A 67 -3.59 -12.34 17.41
N ASP A 68 -2.32 -12.00 17.44
CA ASP A 68 -1.87 -10.65 17.70
C ASP A 68 -2.49 -9.66 16.70
N HIS A 69 -2.57 -8.38 17.07
CA HIS A 69 -3.02 -7.33 16.18
C HIS A 69 -2.06 -7.18 14.99
N ILE A 70 -2.61 -6.95 13.80
CA ILE A 70 -1.89 -7.00 12.52
C ILE A 70 -1.90 -5.62 11.86
N LEU A 71 -0.73 -5.12 11.46
CA LEU A 71 -0.60 -3.90 10.66
C LEU A 71 -0.22 -4.25 9.22
N LEU A 72 -1.06 -3.87 8.27
CA LEU A 72 -0.81 -3.98 6.84
C LEU A 72 -0.36 -2.62 6.30
N SER A 73 0.89 -2.50 5.90
CA SER A 73 1.45 -1.27 5.35
C SER A 73 1.79 -1.42 3.87
N GLY A 74 1.78 -0.33 3.13
CA GLY A 74 2.17 -0.31 1.73
C GLY A 74 1.29 0.58 0.86
N PRO A 75 1.69 0.85 -0.40
CA PRO A 75 0.97 1.68 -1.35
C PRO A 75 -0.51 1.31 -1.52
N PRO A 76 -1.36 2.22 -2.01
CA PRO A 76 -2.76 1.93 -2.26
C PRO A 76 -2.93 0.89 -3.39
N GLY A 77 -4.04 0.13 -3.37
CA GLY A 77 -4.40 -0.81 -4.43
C GLY A 77 -3.65 -2.14 -4.46
N LEU A 78 -2.83 -2.45 -3.43
CA LEU A 78 -2.05 -3.70 -3.34
C LEU A 78 -2.80 -4.87 -2.67
N GLY A 79 -4.05 -4.66 -2.21
CA GLY A 79 -4.88 -5.73 -1.65
C GLY A 79 -4.91 -5.80 -0.12
N LYS A 80 -4.58 -4.72 0.62
CA LYS A 80 -4.66 -4.68 2.10
C LYS A 80 -6.04 -5.06 2.64
N THR A 81 -7.10 -4.50 2.07
CA THR A 81 -8.48 -4.82 2.45
C THR A 81 -8.84 -6.27 2.12
N SER A 82 -8.40 -6.79 0.98
CA SER A 82 -8.58 -8.21 0.62
C SER A 82 -7.87 -9.12 1.62
N MET A 83 -6.67 -8.76 2.05
CA MET A 83 -5.92 -9.52 3.07
C MET A 83 -6.66 -9.55 4.41
N ALA A 84 -7.26 -8.43 4.84
CA ALA A 84 -8.08 -8.39 6.06
C ALA A 84 -9.32 -9.31 5.97
N MET A 85 -9.97 -9.35 4.80
CA MET A 85 -11.09 -10.27 4.55
C MET A 85 -10.65 -11.74 4.62
N ILE A 86 -9.51 -12.06 4.03
CA ILE A 86 -8.92 -13.41 4.09
C ILE A 86 -8.56 -13.78 5.53
N ILE A 87 -7.97 -12.88 6.31
CA ILE A 87 -7.64 -13.12 7.72
C ILE A 87 -8.90 -13.54 8.50
N ALA A 88 -10.00 -12.80 8.36
CA ALA A 88 -11.26 -13.14 9.01
C ALA A 88 -11.83 -14.49 8.53
N ALA A 89 -11.81 -14.74 7.22
CA ALA A 89 -12.24 -16.01 6.64
C ALA A 89 -11.39 -17.19 7.13
N GLU A 90 -10.07 -17.04 7.18
CA GLU A 90 -9.15 -18.06 7.72
C GLU A 90 -9.39 -18.31 9.21
N LEU A 91 -9.71 -17.29 10.00
CA LEU A 91 -10.05 -17.46 11.41
C LEU A 91 -11.45 -18.08 11.61
N GLY A 92 -12.34 -17.95 10.62
CA GLY A 92 -13.74 -18.39 10.70
C GLY A 92 -14.59 -17.46 11.54
N THR A 93 -14.27 -16.17 11.60
CA THR A 93 -14.91 -15.15 12.43
C THR A 93 -15.49 -14.02 11.59
N SER A 94 -16.29 -13.16 12.21
CA SER A 94 -16.88 -12.00 11.51
C SER A 94 -15.85 -10.90 11.28
N LEU A 95 -16.02 -10.17 10.18
CA LEU A 95 -15.23 -8.98 9.85
C LEU A 95 -16.07 -7.73 10.02
N ARG A 96 -15.57 -6.77 10.80
CA ARG A 96 -16.11 -5.41 10.88
C ARG A 96 -15.17 -4.47 10.15
N LEU A 97 -15.72 -3.72 9.19
CA LEU A 97 -14.96 -2.80 8.35
C LEU A 97 -15.25 -1.36 8.74
N THR A 98 -14.19 -0.56 8.91
CA THR A 98 -14.28 0.89 9.07
C THR A 98 -13.03 1.57 8.50
N SER A 99 -12.95 2.88 8.60
CA SER A 99 -11.79 3.67 8.18
C SER A 99 -11.40 4.67 9.26
N GLY A 100 -10.12 5.07 9.29
CA GLY A 100 -9.65 6.09 10.21
C GLY A 100 -10.46 7.37 10.16
N PRO A 101 -10.71 7.95 8.97
CA PRO A 101 -11.56 9.16 8.84
C PRO A 101 -13.00 9.01 9.37
N ALA A 102 -13.56 7.81 9.40
CA ALA A 102 -14.92 7.57 9.94
C ALA A 102 -14.96 7.54 11.47
N LEU A 103 -13.81 7.44 12.13
CA LEU A 103 -13.67 7.40 13.58
C LEU A 103 -13.28 8.78 14.13
N GLU A 104 -14.21 9.73 14.04
CA GLU A 104 -13.97 11.12 14.48
C GLU A 104 -14.01 11.29 15.99
N ARG A 105 -14.79 10.46 16.68
CA ARG A 105 -15.01 10.55 18.13
C ARG A 105 -14.74 9.21 18.81
N ALA A 106 -14.31 9.27 20.05
CA ALA A 106 -14.15 8.07 20.88
C ALA A 106 -15.45 7.24 20.98
N GLY A 107 -16.61 7.88 20.99
CA GLY A 107 -17.92 7.20 21.00
C GLY A 107 -18.21 6.36 19.75
N ASP A 108 -17.70 6.77 18.58
CA ASP A 108 -17.88 6.00 17.34
C ASP A 108 -17.13 4.66 17.44
N LEU A 109 -15.91 4.71 17.95
CA LEU A 109 -15.10 3.51 18.19
C LEU A 109 -15.70 2.64 19.30
N ALA A 110 -16.12 3.25 20.43
CA ALA A 110 -16.75 2.51 21.53
C ALA A 110 -17.97 1.72 21.08
N ALA A 111 -18.84 2.33 20.25
CA ALA A 111 -20.00 1.67 19.68
C ALA A 111 -19.64 0.48 18.78
N MET A 112 -18.54 0.57 18.03
CA MET A 112 -18.06 -0.55 17.21
C MET A 112 -17.52 -1.68 18.09
N LEU A 113 -16.67 -1.35 19.05
CA LEU A 113 -16.01 -2.32 19.93
C LEU A 113 -17.02 -3.08 20.79
N SER A 114 -18.09 -2.40 21.29
CA SER A 114 -19.15 -3.05 22.08
C SER A 114 -19.99 -4.07 21.31
N ASN A 115 -19.95 -4.03 19.98
CA ASN A 115 -20.67 -4.96 19.10
C ASN A 115 -19.80 -6.09 18.54
N LEU A 116 -18.54 -6.21 19.00
CA LEU A 116 -17.66 -7.32 18.62
C LEU A 116 -17.98 -8.56 19.45
N ALA A 117 -18.00 -9.71 18.79
CA ALA A 117 -17.98 -11.01 19.44
C ALA A 117 -16.52 -11.48 19.64
N GLU A 118 -16.37 -12.48 20.51
CA GLU A 118 -15.05 -13.09 20.75
C GLU A 118 -14.45 -13.66 19.46
N GLY A 119 -13.21 -13.25 19.16
CA GLY A 119 -12.48 -13.65 17.96
C GLY A 119 -12.77 -12.84 16.71
N ASP A 120 -13.71 -11.90 16.74
CA ASP A 120 -14.00 -11.04 15.57
C ASP A 120 -12.79 -10.24 15.11
N VAL A 121 -12.77 -9.93 13.82
CA VAL A 121 -11.75 -9.08 13.20
C VAL A 121 -12.31 -7.68 13.00
N LEU A 122 -11.66 -6.68 13.58
CA LEU A 122 -11.93 -5.26 13.31
C LEU A 122 -10.88 -4.76 12.30
N PHE A 123 -11.31 -4.34 11.12
CA PHE A 123 -10.45 -3.74 10.12
C PHE A 123 -10.63 -2.22 10.09
N ILE A 124 -9.52 -1.49 10.21
CA ILE A 124 -9.49 -0.02 10.10
C ILE A 124 -8.59 0.35 8.93
N ASP A 125 -9.20 0.79 7.82
CA ASP A 125 -8.44 1.31 6.69
C ASP A 125 -7.97 2.75 6.97
N GLU A 126 -6.85 3.15 6.38
CA GLU A 126 -6.21 4.46 6.60
C GLU A 126 -6.07 4.79 8.11
N ILE A 127 -5.66 3.81 8.92
CA ILE A 127 -5.61 3.92 10.39
C ILE A 127 -4.76 5.12 10.87
N HIS A 128 -3.80 5.59 10.08
CA HIS A 128 -3.02 6.79 10.39
C HIS A 128 -3.83 8.09 10.37
N ARG A 129 -5.08 8.05 9.92
CA ARG A 129 -6.02 9.19 9.89
C ARG A 129 -7.07 9.13 10.99
N ILE A 130 -6.96 8.19 11.93
CA ILE A 130 -7.86 8.11 13.08
C ILE A 130 -7.73 9.38 13.93
N ALA A 131 -8.86 9.90 14.41
CA ALA A 131 -8.85 11.05 15.30
C ALA A 131 -8.22 10.68 16.65
N ARG A 132 -7.43 11.59 17.24
CA ARG A 132 -6.67 11.34 18.47
C ARG A 132 -7.51 10.80 19.64
N PRO A 133 -8.75 11.29 19.92
CA PRO A 133 -9.57 10.72 20.99
C PRO A 133 -9.96 9.26 20.77
N ALA A 134 -10.20 8.87 19.51
CA ALA A 134 -10.48 7.48 19.15
C ALA A 134 -9.19 6.63 19.19
N GLU A 135 -8.05 7.18 18.79
CA GLU A 135 -6.76 6.52 18.88
C GLU A 135 -6.37 6.19 20.33
N GLU A 136 -6.55 7.13 21.26
CA GLU A 136 -6.27 6.92 22.69
C GLU A 136 -7.19 5.83 23.30
N MET A 137 -8.44 5.76 22.90
CA MET A 137 -9.36 4.70 23.30
C MET A 137 -8.93 3.33 22.71
N LEU A 138 -8.46 3.32 21.46
CA LEU A 138 -8.00 2.11 20.78
C LEU A 138 -6.81 1.47 21.50
N TYR A 139 -5.94 2.25 22.12
CA TYR A 139 -4.82 1.71 22.90
C TYR A 139 -5.27 0.79 24.04
N LEU A 140 -6.26 1.24 24.83
CA LEU A 140 -6.82 0.45 25.91
C LEU A 140 -7.56 -0.79 25.40
N ALA A 141 -8.29 -0.65 24.30
CA ALA A 141 -8.98 -1.77 23.69
C ALA A 141 -8.04 -2.85 23.18
N MET A 142 -6.86 -2.47 22.67
CA MET A 142 -5.85 -3.42 22.16
C MET A 142 -5.08 -4.15 23.26
N GLU A 143 -4.82 -3.48 24.39
CA GLU A 143 -4.02 -4.07 25.47
C GLU A 143 -4.88 -4.82 26.49
N ASP A 144 -5.94 -4.17 26.96
CA ASP A 144 -6.73 -4.62 28.12
C ASP A 144 -8.11 -5.19 27.73
N PHE A 145 -8.48 -5.16 26.44
CA PHE A 145 -9.84 -5.45 25.97
C PHE A 145 -10.91 -4.70 26.77
N ARG A 146 -10.64 -3.43 27.05
CA ARG A 146 -11.47 -2.52 27.82
C ARG A 146 -11.44 -1.13 27.22
N VAL A 147 -12.53 -0.40 27.33
CA VAL A 147 -12.61 1.03 26.99
C VAL A 147 -13.30 1.81 28.08
N ASP A 148 -12.86 3.03 28.31
CA ASP A 148 -13.49 3.92 29.29
C ASP A 148 -14.42 4.90 28.57
N VAL A 149 -15.72 4.78 28.82
CA VAL A 149 -16.74 5.64 28.21
C VAL A 149 -17.15 6.74 29.21
N VAL A 150 -16.93 8.00 28.82
CA VAL A 150 -17.33 9.15 29.63
C VAL A 150 -18.81 9.45 29.41
N VAL A 151 -19.61 9.31 30.47
CA VAL A 151 -21.05 9.62 30.46
C VAL A 151 -21.28 10.89 31.25
N GLY A 152 -22.02 11.84 30.65
CA GLY A 152 -22.31 13.15 31.22
C GLY A 152 -21.46 14.27 30.64
N LYS A 153 -21.65 15.49 31.12
CA LYS A 153 -20.92 16.70 30.72
C LYS A 153 -20.50 17.50 31.96
N GLY A 154 -19.34 18.14 31.89
CA GLY A 154 -18.82 19.02 32.94
C GLY A 154 -18.26 18.25 34.15
N PRO A 155 -18.15 18.90 35.35
CA PRO A 155 -17.51 18.32 36.54
C PRO A 155 -18.16 17.06 37.11
N GLY A 156 -19.40 16.73 36.67
CA GLY A 156 -20.15 15.54 37.08
C GLY A 156 -20.08 14.39 36.06
N ALA A 157 -19.21 14.49 35.03
CA ALA A 157 -19.03 13.37 34.10
C ALA A 157 -18.34 12.19 34.80
N THR A 158 -18.87 11.00 34.57
CA THR A 158 -18.34 9.75 35.17
C THR A 158 -17.78 8.87 34.05
N SER A 159 -16.59 8.31 34.26
CA SER A 159 -16.04 7.29 33.38
C SER A 159 -16.58 5.92 33.79
N ILE A 160 -17.13 5.20 32.84
CA ILE A 160 -17.65 3.84 33.00
C ILE A 160 -16.77 2.91 32.17
N PRO A 161 -16.08 1.94 32.79
CA PRO A 161 -15.34 0.94 32.06
C PRO A 161 -16.32 -0.01 31.36
N LEU A 162 -16.09 -0.24 30.07
CA LEU A 162 -16.82 -1.20 29.24
C LEU A 162 -15.84 -2.29 28.80
N GLU A 163 -16.14 -3.53 29.14
CA GLU A 163 -15.39 -4.69 28.65
C GLU A 163 -15.68 -4.94 27.17
N VAL A 164 -14.66 -5.25 26.43
CA VAL A 164 -14.71 -5.58 25.00
C VAL A 164 -14.32 -7.05 24.83
N ALA A 165 -15.07 -7.80 24.05
CA ALA A 165 -14.70 -9.17 23.74
C ALA A 165 -13.31 -9.22 23.06
N PRO A 166 -12.45 -10.21 23.35
CA PRO A 166 -11.17 -10.36 22.69
C PRO A 166 -11.32 -10.39 21.17
N PHE A 167 -10.59 -9.52 20.48
CA PHE A 167 -10.69 -9.33 19.03
C PHE A 167 -9.30 -9.17 18.41
N THR A 168 -9.24 -9.32 17.09
CA THR A 168 -8.04 -8.99 16.33
C THR A 168 -8.22 -7.69 15.57
N LEU A 169 -7.37 -6.70 15.85
CA LEU A 169 -7.30 -5.49 15.03
C LEU A 169 -6.43 -5.75 13.80
N VAL A 170 -6.94 -5.45 12.62
CA VAL A 170 -6.17 -5.36 11.38
C VAL A 170 -6.17 -3.91 10.94
N GLY A 171 -5.06 -3.21 11.16
CA GLY A 171 -4.88 -1.84 10.69
C GLY A 171 -4.28 -1.82 9.29
N ALA A 172 -4.78 -0.97 8.39
CA ALA A 172 -4.17 -0.72 7.09
C ALA A 172 -3.69 0.72 6.97
N THR A 173 -2.53 0.92 6.39
CA THR A 173 -1.98 2.27 6.17
C THR A 173 -1.17 2.35 4.89
N THR A 174 -1.27 3.48 4.20
CA THR A 174 -0.38 3.86 3.10
C THR A 174 0.87 4.60 3.60
N ARG A 175 0.84 5.10 4.84
CA ARG A 175 1.86 5.94 5.47
C ARG A 175 2.26 5.41 6.83
N SER A 176 3.06 4.34 6.86
CA SER A 176 3.51 3.72 8.12
C SER A 176 4.27 4.68 9.05
N GLY A 177 4.99 5.66 8.47
CA GLY A 177 5.68 6.70 9.23
C GLY A 177 4.78 7.73 9.88
N ALA A 178 3.50 7.82 9.50
CA ALA A 178 2.52 8.74 10.09
C ALA A 178 1.80 8.17 11.31
N LEU A 179 1.98 6.86 11.61
CA LEU A 179 1.47 6.25 12.82
C LEU A 179 2.25 6.74 14.04
N THR A 180 1.53 7.00 15.13
CA THR A 180 2.18 7.29 16.42
C THR A 180 2.98 6.08 16.92
N GLY A 181 4.07 6.32 17.64
CA GLY A 181 4.86 5.25 18.26
C GLY A 181 3.99 4.30 19.09
N PRO A 182 3.18 4.83 20.04
CA PRO A 182 2.32 4.01 20.89
C PRO A 182 1.36 3.11 20.12
N LEU A 183 0.77 3.58 19.02
CA LEU A 183 -0.11 2.73 18.21
C LEU A 183 0.66 1.63 17.48
N ARG A 184 1.83 1.98 16.93
CA ARG A 184 2.66 1.02 16.18
C ARG A 184 3.14 -0.13 17.06
N ASP A 185 3.57 0.18 18.28
CA ASP A 185 4.16 -0.80 19.20
C ASP A 185 3.15 -1.84 19.71
N ARG A 186 1.83 -1.56 19.53
CA ARG A 186 0.75 -2.49 19.89
C ARG A 186 0.41 -3.52 18.81
N PHE A 187 0.96 -3.36 17.62
CA PHE A 187 0.83 -4.39 16.59
C PHE A 187 1.91 -5.45 16.77
N GLY A 188 1.50 -6.67 17.11
CA GLY A 188 2.41 -7.81 17.26
C GLY A 188 2.96 -8.32 15.93
N PHE A 189 2.27 -8.03 14.81
CA PHE A 189 2.73 -8.38 13.48
C PHE A 189 2.54 -7.22 12.48
N THR A 190 3.60 -6.87 11.77
CA THR A 190 3.56 -5.86 10.70
C THR A 190 3.95 -6.50 9.38
N ALA A 191 3.05 -6.43 8.39
CA ALA A 191 3.28 -6.85 7.02
C ALA A 191 3.48 -5.62 6.12
N HIS A 192 4.58 -5.62 5.36
CA HIS A 192 4.78 -4.63 4.31
C HIS A 192 4.43 -5.25 2.96
N MET A 193 3.47 -4.65 2.26
CA MET A 193 3.04 -5.09 0.94
C MET A 193 3.80 -4.31 -0.14
N ASP A 194 4.48 -5.05 -1.00
CA ASP A 194 5.28 -4.52 -2.09
C ASP A 194 4.48 -4.46 -3.40
N PHE A 195 4.99 -3.70 -4.37
CA PHE A 195 4.45 -3.72 -5.72
C PHE A 195 4.62 -5.10 -6.35
N TYR A 196 3.66 -5.45 -7.20
CA TYR A 196 3.63 -6.72 -7.90
C TYR A 196 4.54 -6.69 -9.13
N GLU A 197 5.18 -7.80 -9.37
CA GLU A 197 5.91 -8.01 -10.61
C GLU A 197 4.95 -8.30 -11.78
N PRO A 198 5.34 -7.95 -13.04
CA PRO A 198 4.47 -8.19 -14.20
C PRO A 198 3.93 -9.62 -14.32
N PRO A 199 4.69 -10.70 -14.06
CA PRO A 199 4.15 -12.06 -14.10
C PRO A 199 3.04 -12.34 -13.07
N GLU A 200 3.14 -11.72 -11.89
CA GLU A 200 2.11 -11.85 -10.86
C GLU A 200 0.82 -11.13 -11.29
N LEU A 201 0.95 -9.92 -11.88
CA LEU A 201 -0.18 -9.18 -12.44
C LEU A 201 -0.84 -9.91 -13.60
N GLN A 202 -0.09 -10.59 -14.47
CA GLN A 202 -0.64 -11.43 -15.53
C GLN A 202 -1.54 -12.53 -14.94
N ARG A 203 -1.09 -13.22 -13.90
CA ARG A 203 -1.89 -14.23 -13.20
C ARG A 203 -3.17 -13.64 -12.60
N ILE A 204 -3.09 -12.44 -12.00
CA ILE A 204 -4.25 -11.72 -11.49
C ILE A 204 -5.21 -11.38 -12.63
N LEU A 205 -4.71 -10.88 -13.77
CA LEU A 205 -5.51 -10.53 -14.94
C LEU A 205 -6.23 -11.75 -15.51
N HIS A 206 -5.56 -12.90 -15.65
CA HIS A 206 -6.20 -14.14 -16.11
C HIS A 206 -7.30 -14.60 -15.17
N ARG A 207 -7.05 -14.58 -13.85
CA ARG A 207 -8.08 -14.88 -12.85
C ARG A 207 -9.27 -13.93 -12.96
N SER A 208 -9.02 -12.63 -13.05
CA SER A 208 -10.06 -11.61 -13.18
C SER A 208 -10.84 -11.76 -14.50
N ALA A 209 -10.15 -12.02 -15.61
CA ALA A 209 -10.75 -12.25 -16.91
C ALA A 209 -11.67 -13.49 -16.89
N SER A 210 -11.24 -14.58 -16.26
CA SER A 210 -12.05 -15.79 -16.07
C SER A 210 -13.34 -15.51 -15.29
N ILE A 211 -13.26 -14.74 -14.20
CA ILE A 211 -14.44 -14.36 -13.39
C ILE A 211 -15.40 -13.46 -14.18
N LEU A 212 -14.85 -12.55 -14.98
CA LEU A 212 -15.63 -11.59 -15.77
C LEU A 212 -16.07 -12.12 -17.12
N GLY A 213 -15.70 -13.35 -17.50
CA GLY A 213 -16.02 -13.95 -18.81
C GLY A 213 -15.34 -13.29 -20.00
N ILE A 214 -14.13 -12.73 -19.80
CA ILE A 214 -13.35 -12.03 -20.84
C ILE A 214 -12.39 -13.01 -21.53
N ASP A 215 -12.42 -13.10 -22.86
CA ASP A 215 -11.43 -13.85 -23.63
C ASP A 215 -10.12 -13.06 -23.74
N LEU A 216 -9.23 -13.26 -22.76
CA LEU A 216 -7.96 -12.56 -22.64
C LEU A 216 -6.80 -13.43 -23.11
N ARG A 217 -6.06 -12.99 -24.11
CA ARG A 217 -4.84 -13.66 -24.60
C ARG A 217 -3.65 -13.35 -23.70
N ASP A 218 -2.67 -14.28 -23.64
CA ASP A 218 -1.49 -14.16 -22.76
C ASP A 218 -0.65 -12.93 -23.10
N ASP A 219 -0.49 -12.60 -24.38
CA ASP A 219 0.26 -11.44 -24.82
C ASP A 219 -0.46 -10.11 -24.51
N ALA A 220 -1.79 -10.11 -24.48
CA ALA A 220 -2.58 -8.97 -24.03
C ALA A 220 -2.49 -8.81 -22.50
N ALA A 221 -2.53 -9.91 -21.75
CA ALA A 221 -2.33 -9.89 -20.30
C ALA A 221 -0.96 -9.31 -19.95
N ALA A 222 0.10 -9.68 -20.69
CA ALA A 222 1.43 -9.13 -20.53
C ALA A 222 1.49 -7.62 -20.79
N GLU A 223 0.81 -7.17 -21.87
CA GLU A 223 0.74 -5.73 -22.23
C GLU A 223 0.03 -4.92 -21.14
N ILE A 224 -1.13 -5.39 -20.65
CA ILE A 224 -1.87 -4.72 -19.58
C ILE A 224 -1.05 -4.71 -18.27
N ALA A 225 -0.44 -5.84 -17.91
CA ALA A 225 0.37 -5.97 -16.70
C ALA A 225 1.56 -4.98 -16.72
N GLY A 226 2.23 -4.84 -17.86
CA GLY A 226 3.35 -3.91 -18.02
C GLY A 226 2.98 -2.45 -17.76
N ARG A 227 1.74 -2.05 -18.10
CA ARG A 227 1.24 -0.68 -17.91
C ARG A 227 0.52 -0.47 -16.57
N SER A 228 0.38 -1.51 -15.74
CA SER A 228 -0.40 -1.49 -14.48
C SER A 228 0.36 -0.95 -13.28
N ARG A 229 1.55 -0.41 -13.46
CA ARG A 229 2.35 0.22 -12.39
C ARG A 229 2.56 -0.69 -11.16
N GLY A 230 2.63 -2.01 -11.33
CA GLY A 230 2.79 -2.95 -10.21
C GLY A 230 1.59 -3.04 -9.26
N THR A 231 0.39 -2.63 -9.69
CA THR A 231 -0.78 -2.49 -8.82
C THR A 231 -1.97 -3.30 -9.32
N PRO A 232 -2.46 -4.30 -8.57
CA PRO A 232 -3.63 -5.11 -8.95
C PRO A 232 -4.90 -4.31 -9.25
N ARG A 233 -5.18 -3.26 -8.50
CA ARG A 233 -6.33 -2.37 -8.73
C ARG A 233 -6.25 -1.74 -10.12
N ILE A 234 -5.09 -1.19 -10.48
CA ILE A 234 -4.86 -0.59 -11.80
C ILE A 234 -5.00 -1.66 -12.88
N ALA A 235 -4.40 -2.84 -12.70
CA ALA A 235 -4.49 -3.94 -13.65
C ALA A 235 -5.94 -4.32 -13.95
N ASN A 236 -6.76 -4.50 -12.92
CA ASN A 236 -8.17 -4.82 -13.07
C ASN A 236 -8.97 -3.68 -13.74
N ARG A 237 -8.63 -2.43 -13.43
CA ARG A 237 -9.26 -1.27 -14.07
C ARG A 237 -8.91 -1.18 -15.54
N LEU A 238 -7.65 -1.36 -15.91
CA LEU A 238 -7.21 -1.40 -17.30
C LEU A 238 -7.87 -2.56 -18.06
N LEU A 239 -7.95 -3.75 -17.45
CA LEU A 239 -8.65 -4.90 -18.04
C LEU A 239 -10.10 -4.55 -18.43
N ARG A 240 -10.83 -3.87 -17.55
CA ARG A 240 -12.21 -3.44 -17.84
C ARG A 240 -12.27 -2.47 -19.02
N ARG A 241 -11.37 -1.49 -19.07
CA ARG A 241 -11.32 -0.52 -20.19
C ARG A 241 -10.97 -1.20 -21.52
N VAL A 242 -10.07 -2.15 -21.47
CA VAL A 242 -9.71 -2.94 -22.66
C VAL A 242 -10.86 -3.85 -23.09
N ARG A 243 -11.60 -4.46 -22.16
CA ARG A 243 -12.82 -5.20 -22.45
C ARG A 243 -13.86 -4.33 -23.15
N ASP A 244 -14.18 -3.17 -22.56
CA ASP A 244 -15.17 -2.23 -23.13
C ASP A 244 -14.80 -1.84 -24.59
N TYR A 245 -13.51 -1.64 -24.84
CA TYR A 245 -13.00 -1.39 -26.20
C TYR A 245 -13.16 -2.62 -27.12
N ALA A 246 -12.82 -3.81 -26.62
CA ALA A 246 -12.91 -5.04 -27.39
C ALA A 246 -14.36 -5.37 -27.80
N GLU A 247 -15.31 -5.17 -26.89
CA GLU A 247 -16.74 -5.37 -27.15
C GLU A 247 -17.30 -4.38 -28.19
N VAL A 248 -16.81 -3.14 -28.19
CA VAL A 248 -17.36 -2.08 -29.06
C VAL A 248 -16.65 -1.99 -30.43
N ARG A 249 -15.32 -2.25 -30.45
CA ARG A 249 -14.49 -1.98 -31.66
C ARG A 249 -13.75 -3.22 -32.19
N ALA A 250 -13.90 -4.37 -31.54
CA ALA A 250 -13.34 -5.64 -31.97
C ALA A 250 -14.40 -6.75 -31.87
N ASP A 251 -13.97 -7.99 -31.90
CA ASP A 251 -14.84 -9.18 -31.87
C ASP A 251 -15.04 -9.74 -30.43
N GLY A 252 -14.74 -8.94 -29.41
CA GLY A 252 -14.82 -9.33 -28.01
C GLY A 252 -13.57 -10.08 -27.48
N VAL A 253 -12.61 -10.40 -28.34
CA VAL A 253 -11.35 -11.07 -27.97
C VAL A 253 -10.29 -10.02 -27.64
N VAL A 254 -9.70 -10.10 -26.47
CA VAL A 254 -8.64 -9.19 -26.04
C VAL A 254 -7.28 -9.75 -26.48
N THR A 255 -6.83 -9.33 -27.65
CA THR A 255 -5.49 -9.57 -28.18
C THR A 255 -4.54 -8.43 -27.78
N ARG A 256 -3.23 -8.61 -27.95
CA ARG A 256 -2.24 -7.56 -27.70
C ARG A 256 -2.54 -6.28 -28.50
N ALA A 257 -2.89 -6.40 -29.77
CA ALA A 257 -3.20 -5.25 -30.61
C ALA A 257 -4.44 -4.49 -30.12
N VAL A 258 -5.48 -5.22 -29.67
CA VAL A 258 -6.68 -4.64 -29.06
C VAL A 258 -6.33 -3.94 -27.75
N ALA A 259 -5.51 -4.57 -26.89
CA ALA A 259 -5.08 -3.96 -25.65
C ALA A 259 -4.28 -2.67 -25.87
N GLN A 260 -3.35 -2.67 -26.82
CA GLN A 260 -2.57 -1.48 -27.18
C GLN A 260 -3.45 -0.34 -27.69
N ALA A 261 -4.35 -0.63 -28.63
CA ALA A 261 -5.26 0.37 -29.20
C ALA A 261 -6.23 0.92 -28.13
N ALA A 262 -6.73 0.07 -27.24
CA ALA A 262 -7.57 0.51 -26.14
C ALA A 262 -6.82 1.44 -25.18
N LEU A 263 -5.63 1.04 -24.74
CA LEU A 263 -4.83 1.82 -23.78
C LEU A 263 -4.37 3.16 -24.36
N GLU A 264 -4.17 3.24 -25.67
CA GLU A 264 -3.90 4.51 -26.38
C GLU A 264 -5.11 5.45 -26.31
N VAL A 265 -6.34 4.94 -26.50
CA VAL A 265 -7.58 5.74 -26.38
C VAL A 265 -7.75 6.31 -24.96
N TYR A 266 -7.24 5.62 -23.95
CA TYR A 266 -7.28 6.07 -22.57
C TYR A 266 -6.00 6.81 -22.11
N ASP A 267 -5.18 7.26 -23.05
CA ASP A 267 -3.96 8.05 -22.79
C ASP A 267 -2.92 7.35 -21.89
N VAL A 268 -2.90 6.02 -21.86
CA VAL A 268 -1.91 5.23 -21.10
C VAL A 268 -0.77 4.80 -22.03
N ASP A 269 0.41 5.32 -21.82
CA ASP A 269 1.58 5.05 -22.65
C ASP A 269 2.18 3.63 -22.41
N PRO A 270 3.18 3.19 -23.21
CA PRO A 270 3.76 1.84 -23.08
C PRO A 270 4.36 1.49 -21.73
N ILE A 271 4.73 2.47 -20.92
CA ILE A 271 5.27 2.25 -19.57
C ILE A 271 4.26 2.56 -18.45
N GLY A 272 3.04 2.91 -18.82
CA GLY A 272 1.97 3.20 -17.86
C GLY A 272 1.89 4.65 -17.42
N LEU A 273 2.54 5.62 -18.10
CA LEU A 273 2.32 7.04 -17.85
C LEU A 273 0.98 7.48 -18.40
N ASP A 274 0.23 8.24 -17.63
CA ASP A 274 -0.99 8.89 -18.09
C ASP A 274 -0.73 10.34 -18.54
N ARG A 275 -1.82 11.04 -18.86
CA ARG A 275 -1.76 12.44 -19.28
C ARG A 275 -1.12 13.32 -18.20
N LEU A 276 -1.48 13.10 -16.92
CA LEU A 276 -1.01 13.94 -15.82
C LEU A 276 0.48 13.70 -15.53
N ASP A 277 0.92 12.45 -15.53
CA ASP A 277 2.35 12.13 -15.39
C ASP A 277 3.19 12.81 -16.45
N ARG A 278 2.74 12.71 -17.73
CA ARG A 278 3.43 13.34 -18.85
C ARG A 278 3.43 14.88 -18.75
N ALA A 279 2.33 15.47 -18.23
CA ALA A 279 2.26 16.90 -17.98
C ALA A 279 3.26 17.32 -16.88
N VAL A 280 3.32 16.58 -15.77
CA VAL A 280 4.27 16.82 -14.67
C VAL A 280 5.72 16.70 -15.14
N LEU A 281 6.06 15.63 -15.85
CA LEU A 281 7.40 15.45 -16.43
C LEU A 281 7.71 16.55 -17.46
N GLY A 282 6.74 16.90 -18.32
CA GLY A 282 6.87 17.97 -19.30
C GLY A 282 7.13 19.33 -18.65
N ALA A 283 6.38 19.69 -17.61
CA ALA A 283 6.59 20.91 -16.85
C ALA A 283 7.98 20.92 -16.20
N LEU A 284 8.33 19.85 -15.49
CA LEU A 284 9.61 19.74 -14.79
C LEU A 284 10.80 19.88 -15.75
N VAL A 285 10.75 19.20 -16.89
CA VAL A 285 11.85 19.20 -17.86
C VAL A 285 11.87 20.46 -18.73
N ARG A 286 10.72 20.80 -19.38
CA ARG A 286 10.68 21.85 -20.40
C ARG A 286 10.55 23.25 -19.80
N SER A 287 9.71 23.40 -18.75
CA SER A 287 9.46 24.72 -18.16
C SER A 287 10.47 25.09 -17.09
N PHE A 288 10.99 24.08 -16.36
CA PHE A 288 11.89 24.32 -15.22
C PHE A 288 13.30 23.74 -15.42
N GLY A 289 13.66 23.33 -16.64
CA GLY A 289 15.02 22.88 -16.98
C GLY A 289 15.51 21.67 -16.18
N GLY A 290 14.60 20.83 -15.67
CA GLY A 290 14.91 19.65 -14.87
C GLY A 290 14.87 19.89 -13.35
N GLY A 291 14.61 21.11 -12.90
CA GLY A 291 14.47 21.46 -11.48
C GLY A 291 15.77 21.90 -10.79
N PRO A 292 15.80 22.05 -9.44
CA PRO A 292 14.78 21.59 -8.46
C PRO A 292 13.54 22.51 -8.38
N VAL A 293 12.35 21.91 -8.26
CA VAL A 293 11.06 22.61 -8.23
C VAL A 293 10.19 22.11 -7.07
N GLY A 294 9.56 23.03 -6.36
CA GLY A 294 8.60 22.70 -5.30
C GLY A 294 7.32 22.07 -5.87
N VAL A 295 6.67 21.16 -5.10
CA VAL A 295 5.44 20.50 -5.55
C VAL A 295 4.31 21.49 -5.87
N SER A 296 4.15 22.54 -5.06
CA SER A 296 3.12 23.57 -5.29
C SER A 296 3.33 24.30 -6.63
N THR A 297 4.58 24.57 -7.02
CA THR A 297 4.91 25.19 -8.30
C THR A 297 4.62 24.27 -9.46
N LEU A 298 4.95 22.96 -9.34
CA LEU A 298 4.62 21.94 -10.34
C LEU A 298 3.11 21.80 -10.49
N ALA A 299 2.38 21.73 -9.39
CA ALA A 299 0.92 21.61 -9.37
C ALA A 299 0.24 22.77 -10.12
N VAL A 300 0.65 24.00 -9.82
CA VAL A 300 0.16 25.19 -10.56
C VAL A 300 0.49 25.10 -12.04
N ALA A 301 1.69 24.65 -12.42
CA ALA A 301 2.10 24.53 -13.82
C ALA A 301 1.29 23.51 -14.63
N VAL A 302 0.75 22.47 -13.97
CA VAL A 302 -0.07 21.45 -14.61
C VAL A 302 -1.57 21.63 -14.39
N GLY A 303 -1.98 22.64 -13.59
CA GLY A 303 -3.38 22.93 -13.31
C GLY A 303 -4.02 21.96 -12.31
N GLU A 304 -3.22 21.43 -11.36
CA GLU A 304 -3.67 20.44 -10.38
C GLU A 304 -3.42 20.91 -8.93
N GLU A 305 -4.02 20.20 -7.99
CA GLU A 305 -3.75 20.37 -6.56
C GLU A 305 -2.38 19.77 -6.18
N PRO A 306 -1.62 20.40 -5.25
CA PRO A 306 -0.35 19.85 -4.80
C PRO A 306 -0.44 18.42 -4.25
N ALA A 307 -1.54 18.09 -3.55
CA ALA A 307 -1.79 16.76 -3.03
C ALA A 307 -1.94 15.73 -4.15
N THR A 308 -2.63 16.06 -5.26
CA THR A 308 -2.78 15.17 -6.41
C THR A 308 -1.42 14.83 -7.04
N VAL A 309 -0.56 15.85 -7.22
CA VAL A 309 0.80 15.60 -7.75
C VAL A 309 1.61 14.73 -6.80
N GLU A 310 1.56 14.99 -5.49
CA GLU A 310 2.36 14.30 -4.49
C GLU A 310 1.88 12.86 -4.20
N GLU A 311 0.58 12.61 -4.21
CA GLU A 311 0.00 11.33 -3.82
C GLU A 311 -0.31 10.40 -5.00
N VAL A 312 -0.61 10.95 -6.17
CA VAL A 312 -1.00 10.17 -7.35
C VAL A 312 0.14 9.98 -8.35
N CYS A 313 0.81 11.09 -8.76
CA CYS A 313 1.83 11.03 -9.82
C CYS A 313 3.22 10.68 -9.29
N GLU A 314 3.66 11.40 -8.28
CA GLU A 314 5.05 11.38 -7.82
C GLU A 314 5.51 9.97 -7.35
N PRO A 315 4.70 9.15 -6.63
CA PRO A 315 5.14 7.83 -6.20
C PRO A 315 5.51 6.92 -7.36
N PHE A 316 4.77 6.99 -8.46
CA PHE A 316 5.09 6.22 -9.66
C PHE A 316 6.32 6.77 -10.38
N LEU A 317 6.41 8.08 -10.58
CA LEU A 317 7.51 8.73 -11.27
C LEU A 317 8.85 8.55 -10.55
N VAL A 318 8.83 8.58 -9.20
CA VAL A 318 10.02 8.31 -8.38
C VAL A 318 10.44 6.84 -8.49
N ARG A 319 9.50 5.90 -8.40
CA ARG A 319 9.78 4.48 -8.54
C ARG A 319 10.28 4.12 -9.94
N ALA A 320 9.71 4.75 -10.98
CA ALA A 320 10.17 4.60 -12.36
C ALA A 320 11.53 5.27 -12.61
N GLY A 321 12.12 5.88 -11.58
CA GLY A 321 13.41 6.54 -11.67
C GLY A 321 13.43 7.80 -12.53
N MET A 322 12.26 8.43 -12.78
CA MET A 322 12.16 9.64 -13.60
C MET A 322 12.26 10.92 -12.79
N VAL A 323 11.82 10.88 -11.53
CA VAL A 323 11.85 12.03 -10.62
C VAL A 323 12.62 11.66 -9.36
N ALA A 324 13.48 12.57 -8.89
CA ALA A 324 14.14 12.46 -7.61
C ALA A 324 13.62 13.54 -6.65
N ARG A 325 13.40 13.16 -5.38
CA ARG A 325 13.08 14.10 -4.29
C ARG A 325 14.37 14.62 -3.66
N THR A 326 14.52 15.93 -3.58
CA THR A 326 15.63 16.57 -2.88
C THR A 326 15.10 17.57 -1.84
N PRO A 327 15.91 18.01 -0.87
CA PRO A 327 15.51 19.03 0.08
C PRO A 327 15.08 20.36 -0.58
N ARG A 328 15.57 20.64 -1.79
CA ARG A 328 15.23 21.86 -2.56
C ARG A 328 14.02 21.67 -3.48
N GLY A 329 13.52 20.45 -3.67
CA GLY A 329 12.39 20.14 -4.53
C GLY A 329 12.60 18.91 -5.41
N ARG A 330 11.74 18.78 -6.41
CA ARG A 330 11.73 17.67 -7.38
C ARG A 330 12.69 17.96 -8.52
N VAL A 331 13.45 16.94 -8.91
CA VAL A 331 14.45 17.02 -9.99
C VAL A 331 14.17 15.90 -10.99
N ALA A 332 14.21 16.23 -12.27
CA ALA A 332 14.15 15.25 -13.35
C ALA A 332 15.45 14.48 -13.47
N THR A 333 15.37 13.18 -13.55
CA THR A 333 16.53 12.32 -13.83
C THR A 333 16.77 12.22 -15.34
N GLN A 334 17.87 11.60 -15.72
CA GLN A 334 18.16 11.30 -17.13
C GLN A 334 17.01 10.52 -17.81
N ALA A 335 16.37 9.60 -17.08
CA ALA A 335 15.25 8.80 -17.58
C ALA A 335 14.04 9.67 -17.99
N ALA A 336 13.76 10.75 -17.24
CA ALA A 336 12.69 11.67 -17.60
C ALA A 336 12.92 12.41 -18.91
N TRP A 337 14.17 12.84 -19.16
CA TRP A 337 14.54 13.51 -20.41
C TRP A 337 14.40 12.56 -21.60
N LEU A 338 14.92 11.33 -21.48
CA LEU A 338 14.84 10.30 -22.52
C LEU A 338 13.39 9.91 -22.81
N GLN A 339 12.55 9.79 -21.78
CA GLN A 339 11.11 9.48 -21.94
C GLN A 339 10.37 10.55 -22.74
N LEU A 340 10.78 11.81 -22.63
CA LEU A 340 10.21 12.92 -23.40
C LEU A 340 10.88 13.11 -24.78
N GLY A 341 11.80 12.21 -25.17
CA GLY A 341 12.54 12.30 -26.42
C GLY A 341 13.55 13.44 -26.45
N LEU A 342 14.02 13.91 -25.29
CA LEU A 342 14.93 15.03 -25.15
C LEU A 342 16.32 14.56 -24.67
N THR A 343 17.36 15.26 -25.08
CA THR A 343 18.73 15.01 -24.61
C THR A 343 18.91 15.63 -23.22
N PRO A 344 19.32 14.84 -22.19
CA PRO A 344 19.57 15.38 -20.86
C PRO A 344 20.75 16.35 -20.88
N PRO A 345 20.70 17.46 -20.13
CA PRO A 345 21.86 18.36 -19.98
C PRO A 345 23.01 17.63 -19.24
N PRO A 346 24.27 18.02 -19.46
CA PRO A 346 25.44 17.35 -18.83
C PRO A 346 25.35 17.31 -17.30
N GLU A 347 24.75 18.29 -16.67
CA GLU A 347 24.57 18.37 -15.22
C GLU A 347 23.50 17.36 -14.70
N ALA A 348 22.54 16.98 -15.51
CA ALA A 348 21.56 15.94 -15.17
C ALA A 348 22.18 14.53 -15.23
N ALA A 349 23.27 14.37 -15.99
CA ALA A 349 24.02 13.12 -16.06
C ALA A 349 24.96 12.94 -14.83
N THR A 350 25.35 14.05 -14.17
CA THR A 350 26.24 14.04 -12.99
C THR A 350 25.46 14.18 -11.66
N GLY A 351 24.19 14.49 -11.69
CA GLY A 351 23.28 14.46 -10.53
C GLY A 351 22.92 13.04 -10.07
N GLY A 352 23.86 12.11 -10.20
CA GLY A 352 23.79 10.79 -9.61
C GLY A 352 23.67 10.92 -8.10
N ILE A 353 22.44 10.88 -7.59
CA ILE A 353 22.24 10.20 -6.34
C ILE A 353 22.65 8.76 -6.69
N GLU A 354 23.87 8.38 -6.27
CA GLU A 354 24.20 6.96 -6.16
C GLU A 354 23.04 6.35 -5.37
N VAL A 355 22.11 5.73 -6.06
CA VAL A 355 21.28 4.70 -5.46
C VAL A 355 22.29 3.63 -5.13
N ARG A 356 22.87 3.69 -3.93
CA ARG A 356 23.57 2.55 -3.37
C ARG A 356 22.59 1.41 -3.47
N ALA A 357 22.78 0.57 -4.50
CA ALA A 357 22.25 -0.76 -4.49
C ALA A 357 22.56 -1.28 -3.08
N ARG A 358 21.54 -1.63 -2.32
CA ARG A 358 21.72 -2.34 -1.06
C ARG A 358 22.51 -3.59 -1.45
N GLU A 359 23.80 -3.54 -1.17
CA GLU A 359 24.58 -4.77 -1.13
C GLU A 359 23.85 -5.70 -0.16
N PRO A 360 23.66 -6.97 -0.52
CA PRO A 360 23.09 -7.92 0.41
C PRO A 360 23.96 -7.88 1.65
N GLN A 361 23.37 -7.57 2.78
CA GLN A 361 23.98 -7.65 4.09
C GLN A 361 24.42 -9.11 4.27
N LEU A 362 25.72 -9.37 4.08
CA LEU A 362 26.33 -10.65 4.36
C LEU A 362 26.08 -10.95 5.83
N ASP A 363 25.40 -12.06 6.08
CA ASP A 363 25.19 -12.65 7.39
C ASP A 363 26.55 -12.85 8.07
N LEU A 364 26.83 -12.04 9.08
CA LEU A 364 27.94 -12.22 10.02
C LEU A 364 27.54 -13.19 11.15
N PHE A 365 27.17 -14.41 10.76
CA PHE A 365 27.17 -15.56 11.66
C PHE A 365 27.79 -16.74 10.91
N GLU A 366 29.12 -16.72 10.80
CA GLU A 366 29.86 -17.94 10.57
C GLU A 366 30.14 -18.61 11.92
N ASP A 367 29.66 -19.83 11.98
CA ASP A 367 29.90 -20.81 13.00
C ASP A 367 31.37 -20.94 13.38
N GLY A 368 31.67 -20.67 14.63
CA GLY A 368 32.93 -21.10 15.24
C GLY A 368 32.89 -22.58 15.61
N SER A 369 33.35 -23.44 14.74
CA SER A 369 33.76 -24.78 15.12
C SER A 369 35.10 -25.14 14.50
N GLY A 370 36.08 -25.36 15.36
CA GLY A 370 37.13 -26.34 15.04
C GLY A 370 38.55 -25.85 15.03
N THR A 371 39.17 -26.22 16.04
CA THR A 371 40.41 -26.99 16.25
C THR A 371 41.56 -26.24 16.89
N ALA A 372 41.93 -26.83 17.99
CA ALA A 372 43.13 -26.65 18.75
C ALA A 372 44.43 -26.88 17.92
N LEU A 373 45.52 -26.23 18.33
CA LEU A 373 46.76 -26.88 18.74
C LEU A 373 47.88 -25.85 19.05
N GLU A 374 48.43 -26.04 20.23
CA GLU A 374 49.85 -25.95 20.64
C GLU A 374 50.58 -24.61 20.57
N GLY A 375 51.03 -24.12 21.71
CA GLY A 375 52.38 -24.34 22.15
C GLY A 375 53.04 -23.04 22.63
N GLY A 376 53.53 -22.98 23.83
CA GLY A 376 54.62 -22.11 24.18
C GLY A 376 54.42 -21.28 25.47
N ALA A 377 54.82 -21.88 26.55
CA ALA A 377 55.09 -21.23 27.84
C ALA A 377 56.24 -20.23 27.71
N ASP A 378 56.19 -19.14 28.48
CA ASP A 378 57.21 -18.84 29.49
C ASP A 378 56.71 -17.76 30.46
N PRO A 379 57.07 -17.88 31.74
CA PRO A 379 56.60 -17.01 32.79
C PRO A 379 57.68 -16.01 33.18
N SER A 380 57.30 -14.91 33.71
CA SER A 380 58.00 -14.03 34.63
C SER A 380 57.71 -12.56 34.38
N ASP A 381 57.02 -11.94 35.22
CA ASP A 381 57.55 -10.99 36.16
C ASP A 381 56.46 -10.48 37.11
N PRO A 382 56.73 -10.44 38.43
CA PRO A 382 55.82 -9.89 39.39
C PRO A 382 56.15 -8.42 39.67
N ASP A 383 55.25 -7.76 40.33
CA ASP A 383 55.28 -6.45 40.94
C ASP A 383 54.61 -5.31 40.18
N ASP A 384 53.47 -4.92 40.67
CA ASP A 384 53.34 -3.77 41.55
C ASP A 384 51.91 -3.56 42.08
N PRO A 385 51.76 -3.11 43.32
CA PRO A 385 50.48 -2.97 44.01
C PRO A 385 49.98 -1.54 44.01
N ASP A 386 48.66 -1.37 43.92
CA ASP A 386 47.90 -0.37 44.68
C ASP A 386 46.39 -0.59 44.41
N VAL A 387 45.66 -1.18 45.25
CA VAL A 387 45.09 -0.87 46.56
C VAL A 387 44.47 0.52 46.66
N ARG A 388 43.14 0.48 46.79
CA ARG A 388 42.27 1.46 47.44
C ARG A 388 41.85 2.70 46.67
N ARG A 389 40.65 2.76 46.20
CA ARG A 389 39.42 3.19 46.94
C ARG A 389 38.20 2.97 46.11
#